data_0790165703355af82ae05797fc12bc80
#
_entry.id   0790165703355af82ae05797fc12bc80
#
_cell.length_a   1.000
_cell.length_b   1.000
_cell.length_c   1.000
_cell.angle_alpha   90.00
_cell.angle_beta   90.00
_cell.angle_gamma   90.00
#
_symmetry.space_group_name_H-M   'P 1'
#
loop_
_entity.id
_entity.type
_entity.pdbx_description
1 polymer ?
#
loop_
_entity_poly.entity_id
_entity_poly.type
_entity_poly.pdbx_seq_one_letter_code
_entity_poly.pdbx_strand_id
1 'polypeptide(L)'
;MNREPAIVLSTIRHKDGVAILKVFTRGQGIIGCLVREGTKGARRSRNLHAPLSMLHLLRLRTLKGDLHRFDRAERPLPQQRTLLEVPRSAVAMFLAEVVLRTVEQDAPHPALFDALWRTAEMLENESAYTRLHLCFLVEAVWVQGLKPDAPLAAPPGKGRFNLATAEWESGQSIGDDFLSASDATAFLRIQGTEIDKIRAQPIPSDVRNRLVLQHVHYLQLHLSSPKALRSWDVLRTVLAD
;
A
#
# COMPACT_ATOMS: atom_id res chain seq x y z
N MET A 1 25.31 -0.55 15.49
CA MET A 1 25.20 0.15 14.19
C MET A 1 23.73 0.45 13.97
N ASN A 2 23.39 1.72 13.76
CA ASN A 2 21.99 2.11 13.51
C ASN A 2 21.58 1.57 12.13
N ARG A 3 20.62 0.65 12.10
CA ARG A 3 20.11 -0.05 10.92
C ARG A 3 18.60 0.16 10.87
N GLU A 4 18.16 1.03 9.95
CA GLU A 4 16.74 1.38 9.81
C GLU A 4 16.09 0.56 8.69
N PRO A 5 15.06 -0.24 8.98
CA PRO A 5 14.28 -0.91 7.96
C PRO A 5 13.49 0.10 7.13
N ALA A 6 13.51 -0.05 5.81
CA ALA A 6 12.86 0.87 4.88
C ALA A 6 12.29 0.14 3.66
N ILE A 7 11.20 0.65 3.13
CA ILE A 7 10.56 0.20 1.89
C ILE A 7 10.51 1.37 0.92
N VAL A 8 11.00 1.19 -0.30
CA VAL A 8 10.97 2.21 -1.34
C VAL A 8 9.53 2.38 -1.85
N LEU A 9 9.02 3.60 -1.81
CA LEU A 9 7.70 3.93 -2.34
C LEU A 9 7.78 4.56 -3.74
N SER A 10 8.71 5.50 -3.94
CA SER A 10 8.92 6.12 -5.24
C SER A 10 10.33 6.66 -5.39
N THR A 11 10.71 6.93 -6.64
CA THR A 11 12.01 7.52 -7.01
C THR A 11 11.79 8.71 -7.90
N ILE A 12 12.29 9.87 -7.50
CA ILE A 12 12.26 11.11 -8.28
C ILE A 12 13.71 11.40 -8.72
N ARG A 13 13.95 11.33 -10.04
CA ARG A 13 15.27 11.61 -10.60
C ARG A 13 15.43 13.10 -10.86
N HIS A 14 16.58 13.63 -10.47
CA HIS A 14 17.03 14.97 -10.78
C HIS A 14 18.17 14.96 -11.80
N LYS A 15 18.58 16.16 -12.24
CA LYS A 15 19.78 16.34 -13.07
C LYS A 15 21.03 15.88 -12.30
N ASP A 16 22.11 15.63 -13.02
CA ASP A 16 23.45 15.32 -12.48
C ASP A 16 23.57 13.98 -11.71
N GLY A 17 22.77 12.99 -12.08
CA GLY A 17 22.87 11.67 -11.46
C GLY A 17 22.43 11.63 -9.98
N VAL A 18 21.58 12.58 -9.57
CA VAL A 18 20.99 12.64 -8.25
C VAL A 18 19.53 12.15 -8.32
N ALA A 19 19.11 11.36 -7.34
CA ALA A 19 17.71 10.98 -7.17
C ALA A 19 17.28 11.15 -5.71
N ILE A 20 15.99 11.38 -5.51
CA ILE A 20 15.36 11.34 -4.19
C ILE A 20 14.50 10.07 -4.13
N LEU A 21 14.82 9.19 -3.19
CA LEU A 21 13.98 8.06 -2.84
C LEU A 21 12.99 8.49 -1.77
N LYS A 22 11.69 8.39 -2.04
CA LYS A 22 10.68 8.37 -0.99
C LYS A 22 10.64 6.97 -0.40
N VAL A 23 11.02 6.83 0.86
CA VAL A 23 11.04 5.55 1.56
C VAL A 23 10.12 5.60 2.77
N PHE A 24 9.40 4.51 3.02
CA PHE A 24 8.68 4.30 4.26
C PHE A 24 9.61 3.57 5.23
N THR A 25 9.87 4.15 6.37
CA THR A 25 10.73 3.61 7.43
C THR A 25 9.89 3.24 8.63
N ARG A 26 10.35 2.25 9.39
CA ARG A 26 9.63 1.79 10.59
C ARG A 26 9.60 2.85 11.69
N GLY A 27 10.72 3.56 11.86
CA GLY A 27 10.92 4.49 12.98
C GLY A 27 10.64 5.95 12.69
N GLN A 28 10.59 6.38 11.40
CA GLN A 28 10.46 7.80 11.04
C GLN A 28 9.32 8.08 10.05
N GLY A 29 8.55 7.05 9.66
CA GLY A 29 7.49 7.23 8.66
C GLY A 29 8.03 7.39 7.24
N ILE A 30 7.36 8.19 6.40
CA ILE A 30 7.76 8.43 5.01
C ILE A 30 8.75 9.59 4.95
N ILE A 31 9.98 9.29 4.57
CA ILE A 31 11.06 10.27 4.44
C ILE A 31 11.64 10.33 3.03
N GLY A 32 12.26 11.44 2.68
CA GLY A 32 13.01 11.64 1.43
C GLY A 32 14.50 11.38 1.63
N CYS A 33 15.08 10.41 0.91
CA CYS A 33 16.52 10.12 0.95
C CYS A 33 17.22 10.55 -0.34
N LEU A 34 18.24 11.42 -0.22
CA LEU A 34 19.09 11.84 -1.33
C LEU A 34 20.09 10.73 -1.67
N VAL A 35 20.09 10.28 -2.91
CA VAL A 35 21.02 9.27 -3.43
C VAL A 35 21.72 9.75 -4.69
N ARG A 36 22.96 9.31 -4.91
CA ARG A 36 23.71 9.56 -6.14
C ARG A 36 23.70 8.30 -7.00
N GLU A 37 23.23 8.42 -8.23
CA GLU A 37 23.32 7.35 -9.23
C GLU A 37 24.73 7.37 -9.84
N GLY A 38 25.65 6.54 -9.32
CA GLY A 38 27.00 6.44 -9.84
C GLY A 38 27.05 5.74 -11.20
N THR A 39 27.94 6.20 -12.09
CA THR A 39 28.11 5.68 -13.47
C THR A 39 28.57 4.23 -13.54
N LYS A 40 29.26 3.70 -12.53
CA LYS A 40 29.79 2.31 -12.50
C LYS A 40 28.90 1.28 -11.81
N GLY A 41 27.72 1.63 -11.35
CA GLY A 41 26.80 0.73 -10.67
C GLY A 41 25.34 0.88 -11.10
N ALA A 42 25.07 1.59 -12.18
CA ALA A 42 23.74 2.03 -12.59
C ALA A 42 22.68 0.90 -12.74
N ARG A 43 23.09 -0.32 -13.06
CA ARG A 43 22.19 -1.47 -13.17
C ARG A 43 21.86 -2.06 -11.80
N ARG A 44 22.82 -2.10 -10.87
CA ARG A 44 22.67 -2.59 -9.50
C ARG A 44 21.91 -1.58 -8.63
N SER A 45 22.16 -0.29 -8.87
CA SER A 45 21.47 0.84 -8.21
C SER A 45 20.00 0.93 -8.62
N ARG A 46 19.68 0.78 -9.93
CA ARG A 46 18.29 0.85 -10.41
C ARG A 46 17.36 -0.16 -9.76
N ASN A 47 17.84 -1.35 -9.46
CA ASN A 47 17.04 -2.37 -8.79
C ASN A 47 16.75 -2.04 -7.31
N LEU A 48 17.59 -1.23 -6.65
CA LEU A 48 17.34 -0.76 -5.27
C LEU A 48 16.27 0.32 -5.20
N HIS A 49 15.96 0.96 -6.32
CA HIS A 49 15.05 2.11 -6.39
C HIS A 49 13.65 1.75 -6.89
N ALA A 50 13.37 0.47 -7.13
CA ALA A 50 12.05 0.03 -7.56
C ALA A 50 11.02 0.12 -6.41
N PRO A 51 9.74 0.41 -6.71
CA PRO A 51 8.69 0.36 -5.71
C PRO A 51 8.68 -0.98 -4.95
N LEU A 52 8.39 -0.93 -3.66
CA LEU A 52 8.39 -2.04 -2.71
C LEU A 52 9.77 -2.73 -2.52
N SER A 53 10.88 -2.14 -2.99
CA SER A 53 12.21 -2.63 -2.62
C SER A 53 12.42 -2.52 -1.13
N MET A 54 12.75 -3.64 -0.48
CA MET A 54 13.04 -3.75 0.95
C MET A 54 14.51 -3.46 1.19
N LEU A 55 14.80 -2.56 2.11
CA LEU A 55 16.15 -2.10 2.40
C LEU A 55 16.39 -2.03 3.92
N HIS A 56 17.64 -2.21 4.31
CA HIS A 56 18.17 -1.73 5.58
C HIS A 56 19.10 -0.55 5.31
N LEU A 57 18.73 0.62 5.78
CA LEU A 57 19.53 1.84 5.66
C LEU A 57 20.53 1.92 6.81
N LEU A 58 21.80 2.03 6.49
CA LEU A 58 22.88 2.11 7.47
C LEU A 58 23.32 3.57 7.64
N ARG A 59 23.43 4.01 8.90
CA ARG A 59 23.82 5.39 9.28
C ARG A 59 22.94 6.44 8.61
N LEU A 60 21.63 6.28 8.77
CA LEU A 60 20.67 7.29 8.32
C LEU A 60 20.89 8.60 9.10
N ARG A 61 20.96 9.71 8.38
CA ARG A 61 21.22 11.07 8.90
C ARG A 61 20.31 12.08 8.24
N THR A 62 19.80 13.02 8.99
CA THR A 62 19.06 14.16 8.46
C THR A 62 20.06 15.19 7.90
N LEU A 63 19.75 15.71 6.74
CA LEU A 63 20.43 16.84 6.10
C LEU A 63 19.72 18.16 6.46
N LYS A 64 20.18 19.30 5.90
CA LYS A 64 19.43 20.55 5.97
C LYS A 64 18.09 20.39 5.24
N GLY A 65 17.00 20.80 5.88
CA GLY A 65 15.63 20.53 5.41
C GLY A 65 15.19 19.10 5.73
N ASP A 66 14.09 18.65 5.12
CA ASP A 66 13.46 17.34 5.40
C ASP A 66 14.09 16.18 4.62
N LEU A 67 15.31 16.36 4.08
CA LEU A 67 16.02 15.32 3.34
C LEU A 67 16.96 14.53 4.26
N HIS A 68 17.04 13.25 4.00
CA HIS A 68 17.92 12.32 4.69
C HIS A 68 19.00 11.78 3.75
N ARG A 69 20.06 11.23 4.32
CA ARG A 69 21.12 10.51 3.62
C ARG A 69 21.53 9.29 4.43
N PHE A 70 21.82 8.21 3.74
CA PHE A 70 22.40 7.00 4.33
C PHE A 70 23.76 6.70 3.66
N ASP A 71 24.63 6.01 4.38
CA ASP A 71 25.94 5.64 3.85
C ASP A 71 25.84 4.41 2.93
N ARG A 72 24.99 3.44 3.30
CA ARG A 72 24.81 2.18 2.56
C ARG A 72 23.39 1.69 2.74
N ALA A 73 22.86 1.03 1.69
CA ALA A 73 21.62 0.27 1.75
C ALA A 73 21.92 -1.22 1.49
N GLU A 74 21.36 -2.08 2.32
CA GLU A 74 21.47 -3.54 2.21
C GLU A 74 20.09 -4.13 1.99
N ARG A 75 19.98 -5.16 1.16
CA ARG A 75 18.72 -5.91 1.00
C ARG A 75 18.65 -7.01 2.05
N PRO A 76 17.55 -7.14 2.79
CA PRO A 76 17.35 -8.25 3.73
C PRO A 76 17.16 -9.57 3.00
N LEU A 77 16.58 -9.53 1.79
CA LEU A 77 16.37 -10.70 0.94
C LEU A 77 16.49 -10.30 -0.55
N PRO A 78 16.83 -11.23 -1.45
CA PRO A 78 16.85 -10.96 -2.88
C PRO A 78 15.42 -10.88 -3.40
N GLN A 79 15.04 -9.70 -3.96
CA GLN A 79 13.74 -9.46 -4.58
C GLN A 79 13.88 -9.55 -6.11
N GLN A 80 13.92 -10.75 -6.66
CA GLN A 80 14.05 -10.96 -8.09
C GLN A 80 12.68 -11.09 -8.77
N ARG A 81 11.75 -11.84 -8.20
CA ARG A 81 10.42 -12.06 -8.77
C ARG A 81 9.61 -10.77 -8.80
N THR A 82 9.60 -10.02 -7.71
CA THR A 82 8.90 -8.73 -7.61
C THR A 82 9.41 -7.72 -8.65
N LEU A 83 10.70 -7.79 -9.02
CA LEU A 83 11.32 -6.87 -9.97
C LEU A 83 11.18 -7.32 -11.43
N LEU A 84 11.11 -8.62 -11.69
CA LEU A 84 11.18 -9.17 -13.05
C LEU A 84 9.82 -9.68 -13.57
N GLU A 85 8.93 -10.13 -12.69
CA GLU A 85 7.60 -10.59 -13.07
C GLU A 85 6.63 -9.39 -13.12
N VAL A 86 6.09 -9.11 -14.30
CA VAL A 86 5.21 -7.95 -14.54
C VAL A 86 4.02 -7.90 -13.58
N PRO A 87 3.29 -9.00 -13.29
CA PRO A 87 2.17 -8.96 -12.37
C PRO A 87 2.58 -8.60 -10.92
N ARG A 88 3.71 -9.11 -10.45
CA ARG A 88 4.23 -8.77 -9.11
C ARG A 88 4.69 -7.33 -9.04
N SER A 89 5.36 -6.85 -10.07
CA SER A 89 5.76 -5.44 -10.17
C SER A 89 4.56 -4.49 -10.16
N ALA A 90 3.45 -4.86 -10.82
CA ALA A 90 2.21 -4.10 -10.81
C ALA A 90 1.60 -4.02 -9.39
N VAL A 91 1.57 -5.15 -8.66
CA VAL A 91 1.16 -5.18 -7.24
C VAL A 91 2.06 -4.29 -6.39
N ALA A 92 3.38 -4.38 -6.58
CA ALA A 92 4.35 -3.58 -5.85
C ALA A 92 4.16 -2.06 -6.08
N MET A 93 3.95 -1.65 -7.33
CA MET A 93 3.68 -0.25 -7.69
C MET A 93 2.38 0.25 -7.06
N PHE A 94 1.33 -0.57 -7.08
CA PHE A 94 0.04 -0.22 -6.50
C PHE A 94 0.14 -0.03 -4.98
N LEU A 95 0.72 -0.97 -4.26
CA LEU A 95 0.89 -0.89 -2.80
C LEU A 95 1.75 0.30 -2.38
N ALA A 96 2.84 0.55 -3.10
CA ALA A 96 3.69 1.71 -2.84
C ALA A 96 2.94 3.04 -3.05
N GLU A 97 2.11 3.14 -4.10
CA GLU A 97 1.30 4.33 -4.35
C GLU A 97 0.21 4.51 -3.30
N VAL A 98 -0.49 3.44 -2.88
CA VAL A 98 -1.49 3.48 -1.80
C VAL A 98 -0.87 4.07 -0.54
N VAL A 99 0.25 3.51 -0.06
CA VAL A 99 0.92 4.01 1.15
C VAL A 99 1.35 5.46 1.00
N LEU A 100 1.91 5.82 -0.15
CA LEU A 100 2.33 7.21 -0.42
C LEU A 100 1.17 8.22 -0.42
N ARG A 101 -0.06 7.76 -0.68
CA ARG A 101 -1.26 8.60 -0.78
C ARG A 101 -2.11 8.62 0.49
N THR A 102 -1.97 7.62 1.36
CA THR A 102 -2.82 7.46 2.55
C THR A 102 -2.07 7.67 3.86
N VAL A 103 -0.73 7.63 3.86
CA VAL A 103 0.08 7.79 5.08
C VAL A 103 0.61 9.21 5.17
N GLU A 104 0.49 9.79 6.35
CA GLU A 104 1.09 11.10 6.68
C GLU A 104 2.62 11.01 6.64
N GLN A 105 3.26 12.06 6.10
CA GLN A 105 4.72 12.13 6.04
C GLN A 105 5.29 12.45 7.43
N ASP A 106 6.50 11.97 7.68
CA ASP A 106 7.28 12.25 8.90
C ASP A 106 6.62 11.80 10.22
N ALA A 107 5.59 10.94 10.14
CA ALA A 107 4.96 10.32 11.31
C ALA A 107 5.19 8.80 11.28
N PRO A 108 5.71 8.18 12.36
CA PRO A 108 5.90 6.73 12.43
C PRO A 108 4.57 5.97 12.44
N HIS A 109 4.48 4.94 11.59
CA HIS A 109 3.35 4.00 11.55
C HIS A 109 3.88 2.55 11.59
N PRO A 110 4.44 2.09 12.72
CA PRO A 110 5.17 0.82 12.78
C PRO A 110 4.31 -0.39 12.44
N ALA A 111 3.05 -0.43 12.87
CA ALA A 111 2.16 -1.55 12.56
C ALA A 111 1.84 -1.64 11.06
N LEU A 112 1.60 -0.50 10.40
CA LEU A 112 1.40 -0.45 8.95
C LEU A 112 2.67 -0.79 8.17
N PHE A 113 3.83 -0.32 8.67
CA PHE A 113 5.13 -0.69 8.11
C PHE A 113 5.33 -2.21 8.15
N ASP A 114 5.09 -2.84 9.30
CA ASP A 114 5.25 -4.27 9.50
C ASP A 114 4.28 -5.08 8.61
N ALA A 115 3.05 -4.60 8.40
CA ALA A 115 2.10 -5.18 7.45
C ALA A 115 2.60 -5.10 6.00
N LEU A 116 3.09 -3.93 5.57
CA LEU A 116 3.65 -3.76 4.22
C LEU A 116 4.91 -4.59 4.01
N TRP A 117 5.77 -4.68 5.04
CA TRP A 117 6.99 -5.50 5.00
C TRP A 117 6.67 -6.97 4.78
N ARG A 118 5.77 -7.55 5.59
CA ARG A 118 5.30 -8.94 5.40
C ARG A 118 4.68 -9.16 4.02
N THR A 119 3.86 -8.20 3.55
CA THR A 119 3.26 -8.28 2.22
C THR A 119 4.32 -8.29 1.11
N ALA A 120 5.38 -7.49 1.23
CA ALA A 120 6.50 -7.48 0.30
C ALA A 120 7.29 -8.81 0.30
N GLU A 121 7.50 -9.42 1.47
CA GLU A 121 8.10 -10.75 1.61
C GLU A 121 7.24 -11.84 0.94
N MET A 122 5.92 -11.83 1.18
CA MET A 122 4.98 -12.76 0.55
C MET A 122 4.94 -12.56 -0.97
N LEU A 123 4.95 -11.29 -1.43
CA LEU A 123 4.95 -10.97 -2.86
C LEU A 123 6.18 -11.53 -3.58
N GLU A 124 7.32 -11.60 -2.91
CA GLU A 124 8.53 -12.23 -3.47
C GLU A 124 8.46 -13.76 -3.45
N ASN A 125 8.04 -14.35 -2.32
CA ASN A 125 8.25 -15.77 -2.04
C ASN A 125 7.05 -16.65 -2.42
N GLU A 126 5.81 -16.17 -2.36
CA GLU A 126 4.63 -17.00 -2.55
C GLU A 126 4.16 -17.07 -4.00
N SER A 127 3.57 -18.19 -4.39
CA SER A 127 2.90 -18.36 -5.67
C SER A 127 1.50 -17.70 -5.69
N ALA A 128 0.79 -17.73 -4.58
CA ALA A 128 -0.57 -17.19 -4.42
C ALA A 128 -0.57 -15.69 -4.07
N TYR A 129 0.03 -14.87 -4.93
CA TYR A 129 0.21 -13.43 -4.67
C TYR A 129 -0.92 -12.52 -5.19
N THR A 130 -1.82 -13.03 -6.02
CA THR A 130 -2.82 -12.21 -6.74
C THR A 130 -3.86 -11.53 -5.83
N ARG A 131 -3.95 -11.90 -4.56
CA ARG A 131 -4.82 -11.31 -3.55
C ARG A 131 -4.10 -10.50 -2.48
N LEU A 132 -2.76 -10.47 -2.48
CA LEU A 132 -1.98 -9.80 -1.45
C LEU A 132 -2.29 -8.30 -1.33
N HIS A 133 -2.60 -7.64 -2.46
CA HIS A 133 -2.98 -6.23 -2.43
C HIS A 133 -4.30 -5.99 -1.70
N LEU A 134 -5.31 -6.85 -1.87
CA LEU A 134 -6.55 -6.75 -1.10
C LEU A 134 -6.32 -7.09 0.38
N CYS A 135 -5.55 -8.15 0.68
CA CYS A 135 -5.18 -8.50 2.05
C CYS A 135 -4.50 -7.34 2.77
N PHE A 136 -3.54 -6.70 2.12
CA PHE A 136 -2.87 -5.52 2.68
C PHE A 136 -3.83 -4.37 2.95
N LEU A 137 -4.76 -4.07 2.03
CA LEU A 137 -5.74 -2.99 2.24
C LEU A 137 -6.65 -3.25 3.43
N VAL A 138 -7.12 -4.49 3.60
CA VAL A 138 -7.93 -4.90 4.76
C VAL A 138 -7.11 -4.74 6.05
N GLU A 139 -5.88 -5.25 6.06
CA GLU A 139 -4.99 -5.13 7.21
C GLU A 139 -4.63 -3.67 7.51
N ALA A 140 -4.44 -2.83 6.48
CA ALA A 140 -4.18 -1.40 6.64
C ALA A 140 -5.33 -0.68 7.37
N VAL A 141 -6.58 -1.01 7.05
CA VAL A 141 -7.75 -0.51 7.79
C VAL A 141 -7.69 -0.90 9.26
N TRP A 142 -7.32 -2.15 9.57
CA TRP A 142 -7.25 -2.64 10.96
C TRP A 142 -6.15 -1.95 11.77
N VAL A 143 -4.93 -1.92 11.23
CA VAL A 143 -3.77 -1.38 11.95
C VAL A 143 -3.81 0.14 12.12
N GLN A 144 -4.64 0.82 11.33
CA GLN A 144 -4.93 2.26 11.47
C GLN A 144 -6.11 2.54 12.41
N GLY A 145 -6.72 1.50 13.00
CA GLY A 145 -7.86 1.66 13.92
C GLY A 145 -9.17 2.06 13.23
N LEU A 146 -9.26 1.84 11.92
CA LEU A 146 -10.40 2.27 11.10
C LEU A 146 -11.40 1.16 10.81
N LYS A 147 -11.29 -0.01 11.46
CA LYS A 147 -12.20 -1.13 11.22
C LYS A 147 -13.64 -0.71 11.51
N PRO A 148 -14.57 -0.81 10.52
CA PRO A 148 -15.96 -0.45 10.73
C PRO A 148 -16.62 -1.32 11.82
N ASP A 149 -17.33 -0.67 12.73
CA ASP A 149 -18.20 -1.33 13.72
C ASP A 149 -19.65 -1.18 13.28
N ALA A 150 -20.03 -1.93 12.25
CA ALA A 150 -21.38 -1.88 11.69
C ALA A 150 -21.91 -3.29 11.42
N PRO A 151 -23.24 -3.53 11.54
CA PRO A 151 -23.83 -4.82 11.23
C PRO A 151 -23.65 -5.18 9.75
N LEU A 152 -23.45 -6.48 9.46
CA LEU A 152 -23.27 -6.98 8.10
C LEU A 152 -24.45 -6.70 7.18
N ALA A 153 -25.66 -6.80 7.73
CA ALA A 153 -26.89 -6.51 7.00
C ALA A 153 -27.39 -5.11 7.32
N ALA A 154 -27.96 -4.45 6.32
CA ALA A 154 -28.59 -3.16 6.51
C ALA A 154 -29.73 -3.25 7.55
N PRO A 155 -29.77 -2.37 8.56
CA PRO A 155 -30.91 -2.26 9.45
C PRO A 155 -32.20 -1.88 8.70
N PRO A 156 -33.40 -2.18 9.25
CA PRO A 156 -34.66 -1.78 8.64
C PRO A 156 -34.69 -0.28 8.30
N GLY A 157 -35.13 0.05 7.08
CA GLY A 157 -35.22 1.43 6.61
C GLY A 157 -33.88 2.06 6.15
N LYS A 158 -32.77 1.34 6.28
CA LYS A 158 -31.44 1.77 5.78
C LYS A 158 -31.05 0.91 4.58
N GLY A 159 -30.60 1.52 3.50
CA GLY A 159 -30.32 0.80 2.24
C GLY A 159 -28.92 1.05 1.68
N ARG A 160 -28.15 1.94 2.29
CA ARG A 160 -26.82 2.32 1.84
C ARG A 160 -25.85 2.44 3.01
N PHE A 161 -24.58 2.19 2.71
CA PHE A 161 -23.50 2.33 3.68
C PHE A 161 -22.63 3.52 3.27
N ASN A 162 -22.46 4.45 4.18
CA ASN A 162 -21.62 5.62 3.98
C ASN A 162 -20.18 5.29 4.41
N LEU A 163 -19.25 5.33 3.46
CA LEU A 163 -17.83 5.06 3.73
C LEU A 163 -17.17 6.13 4.60
N ALA A 164 -17.63 7.39 4.52
CA ALA A 164 -17.04 8.48 5.30
C ALA A 164 -17.39 8.41 6.80
N THR A 165 -18.60 7.96 7.13
CA THR A 165 -19.05 7.80 8.54
C THR A 165 -18.94 6.37 9.05
N ALA A 166 -18.69 5.41 8.15
CA ALA A 166 -18.73 3.97 8.43
C ALA A 166 -20.09 3.49 8.99
N GLU A 167 -21.20 4.08 8.56
CA GLU A 167 -22.55 3.81 9.04
C GLU A 167 -23.53 3.49 7.93
N TRP A 168 -24.58 2.73 8.29
CA TRP A 168 -25.74 2.53 7.44
C TRP A 168 -26.67 3.74 7.47
N GLU A 169 -27.09 4.21 6.31
CA GLU A 169 -27.97 5.37 6.15
C GLU A 169 -29.26 5.06 5.38
N SER A 170 -30.30 5.86 5.65
CA SER A 170 -31.54 5.89 4.89
C SER A 170 -31.47 6.95 3.79
N GLY A 171 -32.22 6.77 2.71
CA GLY A 171 -32.33 7.75 1.61
C GLY A 171 -31.67 7.30 0.32
N GLN A 172 -31.70 8.22 -0.68
CA GLN A 172 -31.19 8.01 -2.02
C GLN A 172 -29.90 8.83 -2.28
N SER A 173 -29.02 8.96 -1.30
CA SER A 173 -27.76 9.67 -1.47
C SER A 173 -26.96 9.06 -2.62
N ILE A 174 -26.54 9.91 -3.57
CA ILE A 174 -25.77 9.52 -4.75
C ILE A 174 -24.36 10.06 -4.58
N GLY A 175 -23.34 9.24 -4.81
CA GLY A 175 -21.95 9.63 -4.74
C GLY A 175 -21.05 8.43 -4.50
N ASP A 176 -19.77 8.61 -4.75
CA ASP A 176 -18.76 7.55 -4.62
C ASP A 176 -18.53 7.11 -3.16
N ASP A 177 -18.96 7.91 -2.19
CA ASP A 177 -18.86 7.63 -0.77
C ASP A 177 -19.90 6.62 -0.25
N PHE A 178 -20.87 6.24 -1.09
CA PHE A 178 -21.97 5.35 -0.70
C PHE A 178 -21.89 3.99 -1.39
N LEU A 179 -21.93 2.93 -0.61
CA LEU A 179 -22.05 1.57 -1.11
C LEU A 179 -23.51 1.12 -1.15
N SER A 180 -23.88 0.36 -2.18
CA SER A 180 -25.14 -0.41 -2.18
C SER A 180 -25.16 -1.42 -1.03
N ALA A 181 -26.35 -1.91 -0.64
CA ALA A 181 -26.46 -2.91 0.43
C ALA A 181 -25.63 -4.18 0.15
N SER A 182 -25.55 -4.62 -1.12
CA SER A 182 -24.78 -5.79 -1.51
C SER A 182 -23.25 -5.54 -1.42
N ASP A 183 -22.79 -4.39 -1.92
CA ASP A 183 -21.37 -4.03 -1.85
C ASP A 183 -20.93 -3.77 -0.42
N ALA A 184 -21.76 -3.11 0.39
CA ALA A 184 -21.50 -2.89 1.81
C ALA A 184 -21.39 -4.21 2.58
N THR A 185 -22.30 -5.16 2.33
CA THR A 185 -22.22 -6.49 2.94
C THR A 185 -20.92 -7.21 2.57
N ALA A 186 -20.46 -7.11 1.32
CA ALA A 186 -19.20 -7.69 0.88
C ALA A 186 -18.01 -7.00 1.55
N PHE A 187 -18.00 -5.67 1.60
CA PHE A 187 -16.99 -4.85 2.25
C PHE A 187 -16.88 -5.14 3.75
N LEU A 188 -17.99 -5.13 4.48
CA LEU A 188 -18.03 -5.42 5.92
C LEU A 188 -17.65 -6.87 6.23
N ARG A 189 -18.09 -7.82 5.40
CA ARG A 189 -17.74 -9.23 5.56
C ARG A 189 -16.24 -9.44 5.44
N ILE A 190 -15.58 -8.85 4.44
CA ILE A 190 -14.13 -9.02 4.27
C ILE A 190 -13.37 -8.34 5.40
N GLN A 191 -13.85 -7.22 5.92
CA GLN A 191 -13.31 -6.56 7.11
C GLN A 191 -13.46 -7.40 8.40
N GLY A 192 -14.43 -8.31 8.44
CA GLY A 192 -14.61 -9.28 9.53
C GLY A 192 -13.87 -10.62 9.34
N THR A 193 -13.15 -10.80 8.21
CA THR A 193 -12.51 -12.07 7.84
C THR A 193 -11.00 -12.02 8.11
N GLU A 194 -10.44 -13.04 8.74
CA GLU A 194 -9.01 -13.18 8.97
C GLU A 194 -8.22 -13.15 7.66
N ILE A 195 -7.06 -12.50 7.65
CA ILE A 195 -6.24 -12.29 6.44
C ILE A 195 -5.88 -13.60 5.73
N ASP A 196 -5.52 -14.63 6.48
CA ASP A 196 -5.19 -15.93 5.90
C ASP A 196 -6.39 -16.59 5.20
N LYS A 197 -7.60 -16.39 5.72
CA LYS A 197 -8.83 -16.86 5.07
C LYS A 197 -9.13 -16.08 3.78
N ILE A 198 -8.92 -14.75 3.79
CA ILE A 198 -9.04 -13.93 2.56
C ILE A 198 -8.05 -14.41 1.50
N ARG A 199 -6.83 -14.71 1.92
CA ARG A 199 -5.77 -15.20 1.04
C ARG A 199 -6.07 -16.58 0.45
N ALA A 200 -6.66 -17.48 1.22
CA ALA A 200 -6.97 -18.84 0.80
C ALA A 200 -8.23 -18.96 -0.09
N GLN A 201 -9.25 -18.12 0.12
CA GLN A 201 -10.51 -18.22 -0.59
C GLN A 201 -10.45 -17.67 -2.01
N PRO A 202 -11.03 -18.33 -3.01
CA PRO A 202 -11.19 -17.75 -4.34
C PRO A 202 -12.17 -16.56 -4.28
N ILE A 203 -11.72 -15.42 -4.79
CA ILE A 203 -12.55 -14.21 -4.93
C ILE A 203 -12.60 -13.89 -6.43
N PRO A 204 -13.79 -13.84 -7.06
CA PRO A 204 -13.91 -13.44 -8.45
C PRO A 204 -13.26 -12.09 -8.73
N SER A 205 -12.62 -11.94 -9.90
CA SER A 205 -11.81 -10.76 -10.20
C SER A 205 -12.60 -9.46 -10.16
N ASP A 206 -13.85 -9.46 -10.61
CA ASP A 206 -14.75 -8.30 -10.54
C ASP A 206 -15.09 -7.90 -9.11
N VAL A 207 -15.37 -8.88 -8.22
CA VAL A 207 -15.62 -8.64 -6.79
C VAL A 207 -14.35 -8.12 -6.11
N ARG A 208 -13.20 -8.76 -6.38
CA ARG A 208 -11.91 -8.32 -5.86
C ARG A 208 -11.61 -6.88 -6.24
N ASN A 209 -11.80 -6.52 -7.52
CA ASN A 209 -11.54 -5.18 -8.01
C ASN A 209 -12.45 -4.13 -7.36
N ARG A 210 -13.74 -4.43 -7.16
CA ARG A 210 -14.64 -3.54 -6.42
C ARG A 210 -14.19 -3.36 -4.98
N LEU A 211 -13.89 -4.45 -4.28
CA LEU A 211 -13.39 -4.39 -2.90
C LEU A 211 -12.11 -3.57 -2.78
N VAL A 212 -11.17 -3.73 -3.71
CA VAL A 212 -9.92 -2.94 -3.72
C VAL A 212 -10.22 -1.44 -3.80
N LEU A 213 -11.06 -1.02 -4.76
CA LEU A 213 -11.43 0.40 -4.90
C LEU A 213 -12.15 0.94 -3.67
N GLN A 214 -13.09 0.18 -3.11
CA GLN A 214 -13.81 0.55 -1.89
C GLN A 214 -12.87 0.74 -0.70
N HIS A 215 -11.89 -0.15 -0.51
CA HIS A 215 -10.90 -0.02 0.56
C HIS A 215 -9.96 1.16 0.36
N VAL A 216 -9.50 1.39 -0.87
CA VAL A 216 -8.67 2.56 -1.20
C VAL A 216 -9.44 3.84 -0.90
N HIS A 217 -10.68 3.93 -1.36
CA HIS A 217 -11.53 5.10 -1.12
C HIS A 217 -11.78 5.32 0.37
N TYR A 218 -12.11 4.24 1.10
CA TYR A 218 -12.29 4.27 2.55
C TYR A 218 -11.04 4.81 3.27
N LEU A 219 -9.85 4.25 2.99
CA LEU A 219 -8.60 4.73 3.58
C LEU A 219 -8.34 6.20 3.25
N GLN A 220 -8.64 6.64 2.03
CA GLN A 220 -8.45 8.03 1.64
C GLN A 220 -9.41 8.99 2.36
N LEU A 221 -10.67 8.62 2.52
CA LEU A 221 -11.64 9.43 3.27
C LEU A 221 -11.22 9.66 4.72
N HIS A 222 -10.63 8.64 5.35
CA HIS A 222 -10.27 8.70 6.77
C HIS A 222 -8.85 9.20 7.04
N LEU A 223 -7.91 9.07 6.09
CA LEU A 223 -6.48 9.35 6.33
C LEU A 223 -5.93 10.51 5.50
N SER A 224 -6.59 10.89 4.40
CA SER A 224 -6.06 11.89 3.48
C SER A 224 -7.19 12.58 2.71
N SER A 225 -6.97 12.85 1.44
CA SER A 225 -8.00 13.31 0.50
C SER A 225 -8.11 12.32 -0.66
N PRO A 226 -9.34 12.01 -1.14
CA PRO A 226 -9.53 11.13 -2.27
C PRO A 226 -8.76 11.59 -3.51
N LYS A 227 -7.93 10.71 -4.05
CA LYS A 227 -7.13 10.94 -5.26
C LYS A 227 -7.03 9.65 -6.06
N ALA A 228 -7.23 9.75 -7.35
CA ALA A 228 -7.06 8.60 -8.25
C ALA A 228 -5.64 8.01 -8.16
N LEU A 229 -5.56 6.68 -8.10
CA LEU A 229 -4.31 5.93 -8.14
C LEU A 229 -3.97 5.61 -9.59
N ARG A 230 -2.82 6.07 -10.06
CA ARG A 230 -2.34 5.85 -11.43
C ARG A 230 -1.97 4.38 -11.70
N SER A 231 -1.50 3.70 -10.68
CA SER A 231 -1.12 2.29 -10.76
C SER A 231 -2.31 1.33 -10.78
N TRP A 232 -3.52 1.81 -10.48
CA TRP A 232 -4.72 0.98 -10.47
C TRP A 232 -5.04 0.38 -11.84
N ASP A 233 -5.03 1.20 -12.90
CA ASP A 233 -5.35 0.72 -14.24
C ASP A 233 -4.34 -0.32 -14.73
N VAL A 234 -3.06 -0.15 -14.40
CA VAL A 234 -2.01 -1.13 -14.69
C VAL A 234 -2.29 -2.44 -13.93
N LEU A 235 -2.54 -2.35 -12.62
CA LEU A 235 -2.81 -3.52 -11.80
C LEU A 235 -4.02 -4.31 -12.29
N ARG A 236 -5.12 -3.60 -12.54
CA ARG A 236 -6.36 -4.20 -13.04
C ARG A 236 -6.16 -4.94 -14.37
N THR A 237 -5.44 -4.33 -15.31
CA THR A 237 -5.15 -4.92 -16.61
C THR A 237 -4.29 -6.17 -16.50
N VAL A 238 -3.26 -6.12 -15.66
CA VAL A 238 -2.28 -7.21 -15.50
C VAL A 238 -2.84 -8.39 -14.70
N LEU A 239 -3.80 -8.17 -13.78
CA LEU A 239 -4.46 -9.21 -12.99
C LEU A 239 -5.88 -9.53 -13.47
N ALA A 240 -6.22 -9.21 -14.72
CA ALA A 240 -7.56 -9.46 -15.30
C ALA A 240 -7.85 -10.94 -15.58
N ASP A 241 -6.81 -11.79 -15.62
CA ASP A 241 -6.88 -13.24 -15.91
C ASP A 241 -7.12 -14.09 -14.65
#